data_bfda84003db78571ec9682727b0b6072
#
_entry.id   bfda84003db78571ec9682727b0b6072
#
_cell.length_a   1.000
_cell.length_b   1.000
_cell.length_c   1.000
_cell.angle_alpha   90.00
_cell.angle_beta   90.00
_cell.angle_gamma   90.00
#
_symmetry.space_group_name_H-M   'P 1'
#
loop_
_entity.id
_entity.type
_entity.pdbx_description
1 polymer ?
#
loop_
_entity_poly.entity_id
_entity_poly.type
_entity_poly.pdbx_seq_one_letter_code
_entity_poly.pdbx_strand_id
1 'polypeptide(L)'
;MKRIAIFLAVTFALTWAYEFGVVYPASSGALTGIPPVATQFITGAAMFFPAIGVLVTRLATREGFKNSIIKPRGVKKSLPWFAVAWFGPAILSVIGAAVYFLVFPQDFDPSMSAFVASTQQQAAATGSELPADTVTMMLLAQLPFAVFLAPVLNIFTTFGEEWGWRGYLVPKVSTHLRIVPTLLITGVIWGLWHAPLTVIGHNYGTGYPTWPLGGIAAMCLFCVVVGIFLTYVTVRTGSCLAAAIGHGAINGFVSAALLFSVTGGNPFVGPMPVGIIGGSAFIVVAAFMLRDLHRREKAGTLDMPKAGLPDDVTKADLARAPKE
;
A
#
# COMPACT_ATOMS: atom_id res chain seq x y z
N MET A 1 -20.78 -14.07 0.45
CA MET A 1 -19.78 -14.66 -0.47
C MET A 1 -19.90 -14.15 -1.91
N LYS A 2 -21.11 -14.06 -2.52
CA LYS A 2 -21.29 -13.62 -3.93
C LYS A 2 -20.65 -12.25 -4.22
N ARG A 3 -20.85 -11.25 -3.36
CA ARG A 3 -20.29 -9.91 -3.52
C ARG A 3 -18.76 -9.89 -3.47
N ILE A 4 -18.18 -10.65 -2.54
CA ILE A 4 -16.71 -10.82 -2.43
C ILE A 4 -16.17 -11.43 -3.71
N ALA A 5 -16.80 -12.51 -4.23
CA ALA A 5 -16.35 -13.16 -5.45
C ALA A 5 -16.42 -12.23 -6.67
N ILE A 6 -17.51 -11.46 -6.85
CA ILE A 6 -17.62 -10.50 -7.96
C ILE A 6 -16.56 -9.42 -7.83
N PHE A 7 -16.38 -8.84 -6.62
CA PHE A 7 -15.36 -7.82 -6.36
C PHE A 7 -13.96 -8.32 -6.74
N LEU A 8 -13.57 -9.50 -6.25
CA LEU A 8 -12.27 -10.07 -6.55
C LEU A 8 -12.10 -10.37 -8.04
N ALA A 9 -13.09 -11.02 -8.66
CA ALA A 9 -13.02 -11.36 -10.09
C ALA A 9 -12.84 -10.11 -10.96
N VAL A 10 -13.64 -9.06 -10.74
CA VAL A 10 -13.55 -7.81 -11.51
C VAL A 10 -12.22 -7.11 -11.26
N THR A 11 -11.83 -6.97 -9.98
CA THR A 11 -10.59 -6.27 -9.60
C THR A 11 -9.37 -6.95 -10.19
N PHE A 12 -9.23 -8.27 -10.02
CA PHE A 12 -8.08 -9.00 -10.54
C PHE A 12 -8.06 -9.04 -12.06
N ALA A 13 -9.20 -9.32 -12.71
CA ALA A 13 -9.26 -9.39 -14.16
C ALA A 13 -8.86 -8.06 -14.82
N LEU A 14 -9.40 -6.93 -14.33
CA LEU A 14 -9.06 -5.61 -14.86
C LEU A 14 -7.60 -5.25 -14.58
N THR A 15 -7.13 -5.45 -13.35
CA THR A 15 -5.76 -5.10 -12.98
C THR A 15 -4.74 -5.92 -13.75
N TRP A 16 -4.86 -7.24 -13.75
CA TRP A 16 -3.90 -8.11 -14.42
C TRP A 16 -3.90 -7.93 -15.93
N ALA A 17 -5.09 -7.75 -16.55
CA ALA A 17 -5.18 -7.43 -17.97
C ALA A 17 -4.47 -6.09 -18.30
N TYR A 18 -4.64 -5.08 -17.46
CA TYR A 18 -3.99 -3.79 -17.61
C TYR A 18 -2.47 -3.87 -17.38
N GLU A 19 -2.04 -4.55 -16.33
CA GLU A 19 -0.62 -4.66 -15.99
C GLU A 19 0.16 -5.44 -17.06
N PHE A 20 -0.37 -6.56 -17.56
CA PHE A 20 0.27 -7.30 -18.66
C PHE A 20 0.11 -6.62 -20.01
N GLY A 21 -1.04 -5.98 -20.29
CA GLY A 21 -1.36 -5.39 -21.59
C GLY A 21 -0.83 -3.97 -21.78
N VAL A 22 -0.61 -3.22 -20.71
CA VAL A 22 -0.21 -1.82 -20.78
C VAL A 22 1.06 -1.53 -19.98
N VAL A 23 1.10 -1.90 -18.68
CA VAL A 23 2.24 -1.56 -17.80
C VAL A 23 3.50 -2.31 -18.24
N TYR A 24 3.41 -3.60 -18.49
CA TYR A 24 4.56 -4.41 -18.93
C TYR A 24 5.15 -3.89 -20.26
N PRO A 25 4.38 -3.66 -21.34
CA PRO A 25 4.92 -3.07 -22.56
C PRO A 25 5.53 -1.67 -22.35
N ALA A 26 4.94 -0.85 -21.48
CA ALA A 26 5.47 0.49 -21.18
C ALA A 26 6.80 0.43 -20.42
N SER A 27 6.95 -0.51 -19.48
CA SER A 27 8.14 -0.64 -18.64
C SER A 27 9.27 -1.42 -19.31
N SER A 28 8.95 -2.35 -20.21
CA SER A 28 9.95 -3.16 -20.95
C SER A 28 10.56 -2.45 -22.17
N GLY A 29 10.11 -1.23 -22.48
CA GLY A 29 10.56 -0.50 -23.68
C GLY A 29 9.91 -0.99 -24.99
N ALA A 30 8.94 -1.91 -24.92
CA ALA A 30 8.19 -2.34 -26.11
C ALA A 30 7.33 -1.20 -26.70
N LEU A 31 6.92 -0.24 -25.85
CA LEU A 31 6.33 1.01 -26.28
C LEU A 31 7.42 2.09 -26.28
N THR A 32 7.88 2.49 -27.45
CA THR A 32 8.93 3.50 -27.60
C THR A 32 8.42 4.90 -27.32
N GLY A 33 9.29 5.77 -26.78
CA GLY A 33 8.98 7.20 -26.56
C GLY A 33 8.17 7.50 -25.30
N ILE A 34 7.94 6.53 -24.41
CA ILE A 34 7.31 6.77 -23.12
C ILE A 34 8.38 7.22 -22.10
N PRO A 35 8.29 8.46 -21.56
CA PRO A 35 9.21 8.90 -20.52
C PRO A 35 9.04 8.10 -19.22
N PRO A 36 10.11 7.91 -18.41
CA PRO A 36 10.00 7.19 -17.12
C PRO A 36 8.91 7.73 -16.19
N VAL A 37 8.71 9.04 -16.17
CA VAL A 37 7.63 9.67 -15.37
C VAL A 37 6.24 9.23 -15.83
N ALA A 38 6.01 9.09 -17.14
CA ALA A 38 4.74 8.62 -17.68
C ALA A 38 4.50 7.14 -17.32
N THR A 39 5.55 6.32 -17.30
CA THR A 39 5.47 4.92 -16.85
C THR A 39 5.00 4.83 -15.39
N GLN A 40 5.43 5.74 -14.51
CA GLN A 40 4.95 5.78 -13.13
C GLN A 40 3.45 6.09 -13.05
N PHE A 41 2.95 7.06 -13.84
CA PHE A 41 1.51 7.36 -13.90
C PHE A 41 0.70 6.20 -14.49
N ILE A 42 1.21 5.55 -15.53
CA ILE A 42 0.60 4.35 -16.12
C ILE A 42 0.50 3.26 -15.06
N THR A 43 1.59 2.96 -14.34
CA THR A 43 1.58 1.97 -13.26
C THR A 43 0.61 2.37 -12.14
N GLY A 44 0.63 3.63 -11.71
CA GLY A 44 -0.25 4.15 -10.67
C GLY A 44 -1.75 4.09 -11.03
N ALA A 45 -2.11 4.09 -12.31
CA ALA A 45 -3.50 3.97 -12.74
C ALA A 45 -4.12 2.62 -12.37
N ALA A 46 -3.34 1.56 -12.20
CA ALA A 46 -3.80 0.26 -11.72
C ALA A 46 -4.50 0.36 -10.34
N MET A 47 -4.10 1.32 -9.51
CA MET A 47 -4.65 1.53 -8.17
C MET A 47 -6.13 1.95 -8.16
N PHE A 48 -6.71 2.33 -9.29
CA PHE A 48 -8.15 2.61 -9.40
C PHE A 48 -9.02 1.37 -9.60
N PHE A 49 -8.47 0.23 -10.04
CA PHE A 49 -9.27 -0.95 -10.33
C PHE A 49 -9.98 -1.56 -9.13
N PRO A 50 -9.43 -1.55 -7.89
CA PRO A 50 -10.19 -1.96 -6.72
C PRO A 50 -11.44 -1.09 -6.49
N ALA A 51 -11.37 0.23 -6.70
CA ALA A 51 -12.55 1.10 -6.64
C ALA A 51 -13.56 0.76 -7.73
N ILE A 52 -13.10 0.48 -8.96
CA ILE A 52 -13.96 0.03 -10.06
C ILE A 52 -14.63 -1.31 -9.69
N GLY A 53 -13.88 -2.23 -9.07
CA GLY A 53 -14.42 -3.48 -8.54
C GLY A 53 -15.56 -3.26 -7.53
N VAL A 54 -15.40 -2.27 -6.63
CA VAL A 54 -16.48 -1.86 -5.70
C VAL A 54 -17.69 -1.34 -6.46
N LEU A 55 -17.49 -0.42 -7.41
CA LEU A 55 -18.56 0.17 -8.20
C LEU A 55 -19.35 -0.90 -8.95
N VAL A 56 -18.65 -1.75 -9.69
CA VAL A 56 -19.28 -2.85 -10.48
C VAL A 56 -20.05 -3.80 -9.54
N THR A 57 -19.44 -4.20 -8.43
CA THR A 57 -20.09 -5.13 -7.49
C THR A 57 -21.35 -4.53 -6.90
N ARG A 58 -21.30 -3.28 -6.43
CA ARG A 58 -22.46 -2.58 -5.81
C ARG A 58 -23.59 -2.38 -6.82
N LEU A 59 -23.27 -2.06 -8.07
CA LEU A 59 -24.27 -1.92 -9.14
C LEU A 59 -24.88 -3.27 -9.51
N ALA A 60 -24.06 -4.29 -9.81
CA ALA A 60 -24.51 -5.61 -10.22
C ALA A 60 -25.34 -6.33 -9.13
N THR A 61 -25.05 -6.06 -7.85
CA THR A 61 -25.78 -6.68 -6.72
C THR A 61 -26.84 -5.77 -6.12
N ARG A 62 -27.09 -4.60 -6.71
CA ARG A 62 -28.03 -3.58 -6.24
C ARG A 62 -27.83 -3.20 -4.76
N GLU A 63 -26.58 -3.23 -4.28
CA GLU A 63 -26.22 -2.95 -2.89
C GLU A 63 -26.41 -1.49 -2.52
N GLY A 64 -26.28 -0.58 -3.50
CA GLY A 64 -26.31 0.88 -3.28
C GLY A 64 -25.00 1.38 -2.63
N PHE A 65 -24.95 2.68 -2.32
CA PHE A 65 -23.72 3.35 -1.88
C PHE A 65 -23.74 3.80 -0.41
N LYS A 66 -24.75 3.39 0.38
CA LYS A 66 -24.73 3.59 1.83
C LYS A 66 -23.56 2.82 2.44
N ASN A 67 -23.01 3.32 3.56
CA ASN A 67 -21.90 2.70 4.28
C ASN A 67 -20.66 2.46 3.38
N SER A 68 -20.19 3.50 2.69
CA SER A 68 -19.00 3.44 1.84
C SER A 68 -17.69 3.59 2.64
N ILE A 69 -17.76 3.77 3.95
CA ILE A 69 -16.61 3.88 4.89
C ILE A 69 -15.65 5.02 4.49
N ILE A 70 -16.18 6.12 3.94
CA ILE A 70 -15.36 7.28 3.54
C ILE A 70 -15.33 8.30 4.68
N LYS A 71 -16.48 8.60 5.30
CA LYS A 71 -16.57 9.62 6.35
C LYS A 71 -16.09 9.07 7.70
N PRO A 72 -15.21 9.78 8.42
CA PRO A 72 -14.80 9.36 9.77
C PRO A 72 -15.96 9.47 10.78
N ARG A 73 -15.96 8.61 11.78
CA ARG A 73 -16.99 8.53 12.83
C ARG A 73 -17.00 9.72 13.81
N GLY A 74 -16.09 10.64 13.67
CA GLY A 74 -15.97 11.85 14.49
C GLY A 74 -14.61 12.48 14.29
N VAL A 75 -14.56 13.70 13.75
CA VAL A 75 -13.32 14.34 13.32
C VAL A 75 -12.31 14.44 14.49
N LYS A 76 -12.70 14.97 15.63
CA LYS A 76 -11.82 15.15 16.80
C LYS A 76 -11.23 13.82 17.32
N LYS A 77 -12.03 12.74 17.35
CA LYS A 77 -11.59 11.41 17.82
C LYS A 77 -10.71 10.70 16.77
N SER A 78 -10.89 11.02 15.50
CA SER A 78 -10.16 10.42 14.40
C SER A 78 -8.82 11.10 14.12
N LEU A 79 -8.65 12.38 14.51
CA LEU A 79 -7.47 13.18 14.19
C LEU A 79 -6.15 12.54 14.64
N PRO A 80 -5.99 11.99 15.85
CA PRO A 80 -4.76 11.32 16.24
C PRO A 80 -4.42 10.12 15.32
N TRP A 81 -5.43 9.41 14.84
CA TRP A 81 -5.25 8.25 13.96
C TRP A 81 -4.94 8.64 12.52
N PHE A 82 -5.43 9.80 12.07
CA PHE A 82 -4.97 10.41 10.82
C PHE A 82 -3.50 10.84 10.93
N ALA A 83 -3.06 11.37 12.07
CA ALA A 83 -1.65 11.67 12.31
C ALA A 83 -0.78 10.41 12.35
N VAL A 84 -1.25 9.33 12.99
CA VAL A 84 -0.59 8.01 12.96
C VAL A 84 -0.50 7.47 11.53
N ALA A 85 -1.56 7.59 10.74
CA ALA A 85 -1.56 7.17 9.33
C ALA A 85 -0.55 7.98 8.51
N TRP A 86 -0.48 9.29 8.74
CA TRP A 86 0.39 10.19 7.98
C TRP A 86 1.87 10.01 8.30
N PHE A 87 2.23 10.11 9.58
CA PHE A 87 3.62 10.14 10.04
C PHE A 87 4.18 8.77 10.44
N GLY A 88 3.30 7.86 10.84
CA GLY A 88 3.69 6.51 11.27
C GLY A 88 4.55 5.77 10.24
N PRO A 89 4.17 5.73 8.96
CA PRO A 89 4.96 5.04 7.94
C PRO A 89 6.39 5.56 7.81
N ALA A 90 6.59 6.88 7.80
CA ALA A 90 7.93 7.46 7.74
C ALA A 90 8.76 7.11 8.99
N ILE A 91 8.17 7.23 10.19
CA ILE A 91 8.83 6.88 11.45
C ILE A 91 9.22 5.39 11.46
N LEU A 92 8.31 4.50 11.07
CA LEU A 92 8.58 3.05 11.05
C LEU A 92 9.64 2.69 10.00
N SER A 93 9.63 3.35 8.83
CA SER A 93 10.66 3.17 7.81
C SER A 93 12.04 3.61 8.29
N VAL A 94 12.12 4.75 8.98
CA VAL A 94 13.40 5.23 9.56
C VAL A 94 13.91 4.28 10.63
N ILE A 95 13.05 3.80 11.53
CA ILE A 95 13.45 2.82 12.56
C ILE A 95 13.93 1.52 11.91
N GLY A 96 13.19 0.98 10.93
CA GLY A 96 13.58 -0.24 10.23
C GLY A 96 14.90 -0.08 9.47
N ALA A 97 15.10 1.06 8.79
CA ALA A 97 16.36 1.38 8.13
C ALA A 97 17.51 1.51 9.12
N ALA A 98 17.30 2.14 10.28
CA ALA A 98 18.31 2.22 11.34
C ALA A 98 18.71 0.83 11.85
N VAL A 99 17.73 -0.07 12.07
CA VAL A 99 18.02 -1.47 12.43
C VAL A 99 18.84 -2.17 11.33
N TYR A 100 18.49 -1.96 10.07
CA TYR A 100 19.24 -2.52 8.95
C TYR A 100 20.69 -2.03 8.93
N PHE A 101 20.93 -0.71 9.03
CA PHE A 101 22.28 -0.15 9.01
C PHE A 101 23.09 -0.46 10.29
N LEU A 102 22.43 -0.77 11.41
CA LEU A 102 23.14 -1.30 12.58
C LEU A 102 23.62 -2.74 12.35
N VAL A 103 22.89 -3.55 11.59
CA VAL A 103 23.27 -4.92 11.22
C VAL A 103 24.29 -4.95 10.09
N PHE A 104 24.18 -4.00 9.16
CA PHE A 104 25.05 -3.86 7.98
C PHE A 104 25.72 -2.47 7.92
N PRO A 105 26.59 -2.12 8.89
CA PRO A 105 27.17 -0.78 8.99
C PRO A 105 28.03 -0.41 7.78
N GLN A 106 28.60 -1.39 7.07
CA GLN A 106 29.38 -1.19 5.85
C GLN A 106 28.54 -0.71 4.65
N ASP A 107 27.21 -0.85 4.71
CA ASP A 107 26.29 -0.36 3.67
C ASP A 107 25.79 1.07 3.94
N PHE A 108 26.10 1.64 5.11
CA PHE A 108 25.64 2.98 5.49
C PHE A 108 26.57 4.07 4.98
N ASP A 109 26.05 4.95 4.13
CA ASP A 109 26.74 6.14 3.64
C ASP A 109 25.89 7.41 3.90
N PRO A 110 26.21 8.19 4.94
CA PRO A 110 25.50 9.43 5.23
C PRO A 110 25.70 10.52 4.18
N SER A 111 26.72 10.39 3.31
CA SER A 111 27.01 11.34 2.22
C SER A 111 26.15 11.08 0.97
N MET A 112 25.42 9.95 0.91
CA MET A 112 24.62 9.54 -0.24
C MET A 112 25.42 9.43 -1.54
N SER A 113 26.74 9.11 -1.45
CA SER A 113 27.68 9.19 -2.57
C SER A 113 27.24 8.38 -3.79
N ALA A 114 26.69 7.18 -3.61
CA ALA A 114 26.19 6.35 -4.69
C ALA A 114 25.04 7.02 -5.47
N PHE A 115 24.08 7.63 -4.79
CA PHE A 115 22.97 8.35 -5.41
C PHE A 115 23.43 9.66 -6.05
N VAL A 116 24.33 10.40 -5.41
CA VAL A 116 24.93 11.61 -5.98
C VAL A 116 25.63 11.29 -7.30
N ALA A 117 26.51 10.28 -7.30
CA ALA A 117 27.24 9.87 -8.51
C ALA A 117 26.28 9.39 -9.62
N SER A 118 25.28 8.58 -9.30
CA SER A 118 24.28 8.12 -10.26
C SER A 118 23.48 9.27 -10.87
N THR A 119 23.06 10.25 -10.07
CA THR A 119 22.33 11.43 -10.53
C THR A 119 23.19 12.31 -11.43
N GLN A 120 24.45 12.52 -11.06
CA GLN A 120 25.41 13.25 -11.89
C GLN A 120 25.64 12.56 -13.24
N GLN A 121 25.78 11.25 -13.24
CA GLN A 121 25.95 10.46 -14.48
C GLN A 121 24.72 10.58 -15.39
N GLN A 122 23.52 10.53 -14.83
CA GLN A 122 22.28 10.70 -15.60
C GLN A 122 22.16 12.13 -16.17
N ALA A 123 22.51 13.14 -15.40
CA ALA A 123 22.54 14.53 -15.87
C ALA A 123 23.54 14.71 -17.02
N ALA A 124 24.76 14.19 -16.87
CA ALA A 124 25.78 14.23 -17.91
C ALA A 124 25.34 13.55 -19.21
N ALA A 125 24.60 12.44 -19.13
CA ALA A 125 24.06 11.75 -20.30
C ALA A 125 23.01 12.59 -21.07
N THR A 126 22.40 13.61 -20.42
CA THR A 126 21.49 14.58 -21.05
C THR A 126 22.15 15.92 -21.36
N GLY A 127 23.49 16.00 -21.26
CA GLY A 127 24.26 17.21 -21.54
C GLY A 127 24.24 18.26 -20.43
N SER A 128 23.87 17.87 -19.22
CA SER A 128 23.81 18.77 -18.04
C SER A 128 24.92 18.41 -17.04
N GLU A 129 25.57 19.42 -16.47
CA GLU A 129 26.49 19.24 -15.35
C GLU A 129 25.84 19.70 -14.05
N LEU A 130 25.76 18.80 -13.07
CA LEU A 130 25.22 19.09 -11.74
C LEU A 130 26.34 18.95 -10.70
N PRO A 131 26.68 20.03 -9.95
CA PRO A 131 27.60 19.93 -8.80
C PRO A 131 27.06 18.96 -7.73
N ALA A 132 27.97 18.22 -7.09
CA ALA A 132 27.60 17.24 -6.06
C ALA A 132 26.77 17.82 -4.92
N ASP A 133 27.13 19.04 -4.45
CA ASP A 133 26.38 19.74 -3.40
C ASP A 133 24.95 20.06 -3.82
N THR A 134 24.75 20.46 -5.09
CA THR A 134 23.41 20.71 -5.65
C THR A 134 22.59 19.44 -5.65
N VAL A 135 23.16 18.31 -6.11
CA VAL A 135 22.49 17.01 -6.10
C VAL A 135 22.16 16.59 -4.68
N THR A 136 23.10 16.71 -3.75
CA THR A 136 22.88 16.39 -2.33
C THR A 136 21.72 17.20 -1.74
N MET A 137 21.67 18.50 -1.99
CA MET A 137 20.55 19.34 -1.54
C MET A 137 19.21 18.92 -2.16
N MET A 138 19.19 18.56 -3.45
CA MET A 138 17.99 18.05 -4.13
C MET A 138 17.50 16.74 -3.50
N LEU A 139 18.39 15.80 -3.20
CA LEU A 139 18.05 14.53 -2.55
C LEU A 139 17.54 14.74 -1.14
N LEU A 140 18.18 15.59 -0.35
CA LEU A 140 17.71 15.93 1.00
C LEU A 140 16.35 16.63 0.99
N ALA A 141 16.08 17.49 0.02
CA ALA A 141 14.78 18.15 -0.13
C ALA A 141 13.63 17.18 -0.46
N GLN A 142 13.93 16.00 -1.03
CA GLN A 142 12.92 14.98 -1.28
C GLN A 142 12.39 14.36 0.02
N LEU A 143 13.17 14.32 1.10
CA LEU A 143 12.74 13.71 2.37
C LEU A 143 11.56 14.45 3.02
N PRO A 144 11.60 15.77 3.27
CA PRO A 144 10.43 16.50 3.75
C PRO A 144 9.26 16.47 2.77
N PHE A 145 9.52 16.51 1.46
CA PHE A 145 8.49 16.32 0.44
C PHE A 145 7.79 14.97 0.61
N ALA A 146 8.53 13.89 0.77
CA ALA A 146 8.00 12.53 0.96
C ALA A 146 7.16 12.41 2.25
N VAL A 147 7.53 13.10 3.33
CA VAL A 147 6.81 13.07 4.61
C VAL A 147 5.55 13.95 4.58
N PHE A 148 5.65 15.18 4.05
CA PHE A 148 4.59 16.17 4.21
C PHE A 148 3.66 16.28 2.99
N LEU A 149 4.15 16.04 1.79
CA LEU A 149 3.40 16.29 0.57
C LEU A 149 2.97 15.01 -0.16
N ALA A 150 3.84 14.01 -0.22
CA ALA A 150 3.53 12.77 -0.93
C ALA A 150 2.26 12.06 -0.41
N PRO A 151 1.95 12.00 0.92
CA PRO A 151 0.71 11.42 1.40
C PRO A 151 -0.54 12.09 0.81
N VAL A 152 -0.50 13.41 0.59
CA VAL A 152 -1.62 14.18 0.01
C VAL A 152 -1.72 13.96 -1.49
N LEU A 153 -0.59 13.98 -2.19
CA LEU A 153 -0.58 13.80 -3.65
C LEU A 153 -0.98 12.38 -4.04
N ASN A 154 -0.52 11.40 -3.28
CA ASN A 154 -0.84 9.99 -3.53
C ASN A 154 -2.28 9.62 -3.16
N ILE A 155 -3.01 10.44 -2.38
CA ILE A 155 -4.35 10.09 -1.90
C ILE A 155 -5.31 9.77 -3.04
N PHE A 156 -5.16 10.38 -4.20
CA PHE A 156 -6.03 10.14 -5.35
C PHE A 156 -5.96 8.69 -5.84
N THR A 157 -4.76 8.14 -5.97
CA THR A 157 -4.54 6.76 -6.41
C THR A 157 -4.76 5.78 -5.26
N THR A 158 -4.16 6.05 -4.09
CA THR A 158 -4.30 5.17 -2.92
C THR A 158 -5.72 5.09 -2.39
N PHE A 159 -6.55 6.14 -2.55
CA PHE A 159 -7.97 6.05 -2.24
C PHE A 159 -8.69 5.01 -3.11
N GLY A 160 -8.33 4.92 -4.39
CA GLY A 160 -8.88 3.89 -5.29
C GLY A 160 -8.64 2.48 -4.76
N GLU A 161 -7.42 2.21 -4.30
CA GLU A 161 -7.10 0.92 -3.66
C GLU A 161 -7.79 0.75 -2.31
N GLU A 162 -7.66 1.71 -1.42
CA GLU A 162 -8.10 1.55 -0.03
C GLU A 162 -9.62 1.52 0.10
N TRP A 163 -10.36 2.15 -0.82
CA TRP A 163 -11.80 1.97 -0.88
C TRP A 163 -12.18 0.54 -1.25
N GLY A 164 -11.39 -0.11 -2.12
CA GLY A 164 -11.54 -1.54 -2.43
C GLY A 164 -11.16 -2.44 -1.26
N TRP A 165 -9.97 -2.26 -0.72
CA TRP A 165 -9.45 -3.17 0.29
C TRP A 165 -10.07 -2.93 1.68
N ARG A 166 -9.86 -1.73 2.26
CA ARG A 166 -10.28 -1.40 3.63
C ARG A 166 -11.70 -0.85 3.69
N GLY A 167 -12.17 -0.24 2.60
CA GLY A 167 -13.53 0.26 2.48
C GLY A 167 -14.56 -0.81 2.06
N TYR A 168 -14.12 -1.95 1.50
CA TYR A 168 -15.04 -2.97 1.00
C TYR A 168 -14.64 -4.40 1.38
N LEU A 169 -13.49 -4.91 0.92
CA LEU A 169 -13.14 -6.33 1.08
C LEU A 169 -13.00 -6.73 2.55
N VAL A 170 -12.15 -6.04 3.32
CA VAL A 170 -11.90 -6.35 4.74
C VAL A 170 -13.21 -6.35 5.54
N PRO A 171 -14.07 -5.31 5.46
CA PRO A 171 -15.38 -5.33 6.12
C PRO A 171 -16.29 -6.48 5.68
N LYS A 172 -16.28 -6.84 4.41
CA LYS A 172 -17.10 -7.96 3.89
C LYS A 172 -16.60 -9.31 4.40
N VAL A 173 -15.29 -9.56 4.37
CA VAL A 173 -14.71 -10.82 4.86
C VAL A 173 -14.89 -10.95 6.37
N SER A 174 -14.81 -9.85 7.13
CA SER A 174 -14.99 -9.85 8.58
C SER A 174 -16.42 -10.21 9.04
N THR A 175 -17.40 -10.22 8.13
CA THR A 175 -18.74 -10.76 8.46
C THR A 175 -18.80 -12.29 8.47
N HIS A 176 -17.79 -12.94 7.89
CA HIS A 176 -17.72 -14.40 7.77
C HIS A 176 -16.60 -15.02 8.61
N LEU A 177 -15.54 -14.25 8.88
CA LEU A 177 -14.35 -14.70 9.59
C LEU A 177 -14.02 -13.80 10.78
N ARG A 178 -13.34 -14.35 11.77
CA ARG A 178 -12.75 -13.57 12.86
C ARG A 178 -11.67 -12.63 12.32
N ILE A 179 -11.31 -11.60 13.10
CA ILE A 179 -10.43 -10.53 12.66
C ILE A 179 -9.05 -11.03 12.21
N VAL A 180 -8.42 -11.97 12.93
CA VAL A 180 -7.08 -12.46 12.58
C VAL A 180 -7.07 -13.13 11.20
N PRO A 181 -7.85 -14.20 10.92
CA PRO A 181 -7.89 -14.78 9.57
C PRO A 181 -8.37 -13.79 8.51
N THR A 182 -9.26 -12.84 8.84
CA THR A 182 -9.67 -11.78 7.90
C THR A 182 -8.45 -10.99 7.42
N LEU A 183 -7.61 -10.51 8.34
CA LEU A 183 -6.46 -9.67 7.98
C LEU A 183 -5.36 -10.46 7.25
N LEU A 184 -5.12 -11.70 7.64
CA LEU A 184 -4.15 -12.56 6.96
C LEU A 184 -4.59 -12.85 5.51
N ILE A 185 -5.83 -13.31 5.32
CA ILE A 185 -6.35 -13.65 4.00
C ILE A 185 -6.44 -12.42 3.10
N THR A 186 -6.98 -11.30 3.59
CA THR A 186 -7.09 -10.09 2.76
C THR A 186 -5.74 -9.46 2.46
N GLY A 187 -4.75 -9.58 3.35
CA GLY A 187 -3.37 -9.17 3.10
C GLY A 187 -2.70 -10.01 2.01
N VAL A 188 -2.87 -11.35 2.06
CA VAL A 188 -2.38 -12.25 1.01
C VAL A 188 -3.07 -11.95 -0.34
N ILE A 189 -4.39 -11.75 -0.35
CA ILE A 189 -5.13 -11.37 -1.57
C ILE A 189 -4.57 -10.07 -2.15
N TRP A 190 -4.29 -9.06 -1.33
CA TRP A 190 -3.71 -7.81 -1.76
C TRP A 190 -2.28 -7.99 -2.31
N GLY A 191 -1.46 -8.84 -1.69
CA GLY A 191 -0.13 -9.19 -2.21
C GLY A 191 -0.19 -9.92 -3.55
N LEU A 192 -1.11 -10.87 -3.72
CA LEU A 192 -1.34 -11.57 -4.98
C LEU A 192 -1.86 -10.62 -6.08
N TRP A 193 -2.59 -9.57 -5.73
CA TRP A 193 -3.01 -8.54 -6.66
C TRP A 193 -1.82 -7.83 -7.33
N HIS A 194 -0.71 -7.66 -6.60
CA HIS A 194 0.54 -7.11 -7.14
C HIS A 194 1.39 -8.13 -7.93
N ALA A 195 0.95 -9.39 -8.08
CA ALA A 195 1.80 -10.42 -8.67
C ALA A 195 2.33 -10.05 -10.07
N PRO A 196 1.56 -9.49 -11.03
CA PRO A 196 2.13 -9.10 -12.33
C PRO A 196 3.19 -8.01 -12.21
N LEU A 197 3.00 -7.00 -11.35
CA LEU A 197 4.01 -5.98 -11.09
C LEU A 197 5.28 -6.58 -10.48
N THR A 198 5.13 -7.54 -9.55
CA THR A 198 6.28 -8.23 -8.94
C THR A 198 7.03 -9.08 -9.98
N VAL A 199 6.32 -9.70 -10.92
CA VAL A 199 6.93 -10.44 -12.04
C VAL A 199 7.80 -9.53 -12.92
N ILE A 200 7.41 -8.29 -13.11
CA ILE A 200 8.21 -7.30 -13.87
C ILE A 200 9.23 -6.53 -13.02
N GLY A 201 9.43 -6.96 -11.77
CA GLY A 201 10.49 -6.46 -10.89
C GLY A 201 10.10 -5.44 -9.84
N HIS A 202 8.81 -5.11 -9.69
CA HIS A 202 8.37 -4.16 -8.67
C HIS A 202 8.78 -4.61 -7.26
N ASN A 203 9.40 -3.72 -6.50
CA ASN A 203 9.93 -3.87 -5.15
C ASN A 203 11.10 -4.86 -5.00
N TYR A 204 11.17 -5.94 -5.76
CA TYR A 204 12.13 -7.04 -5.51
C TYR A 204 13.11 -7.26 -6.66
N GLY A 205 12.93 -6.60 -7.82
CA GLY A 205 13.72 -6.88 -9.02
C GLY A 205 13.39 -8.25 -9.62
N THR A 206 14.22 -8.70 -10.55
CA THR A 206 14.07 -9.99 -11.26
C THR A 206 15.29 -10.91 -11.12
N GLY A 207 16.40 -10.38 -10.55
CA GLY A 207 17.71 -11.04 -10.51
C GLY A 207 17.93 -11.98 -9.31
N TYR A 208 16.91 -12.65 -8.78
CA TYR A 208 17.05 -13.58 -7.66
C TYR A 208 16.62 -15.02 -8.01
N PRO A 209 17.21 -16.05 -7.37
CA PRO A 209 17.04 -17.46 -7.79
C PRO A 209 15.62 -18.00 -7.77
N THR A 210 14.76 -17.47 -6.88
CA THR A 210 13.37 -17.90 -6.70
C THR A 210 12.38 -17.05 -7.48
N TRP A 211 12.85 -16.25 -8.44
CA TRP A 211 11.98 -15.41 -9.26
C TRP A 211 10.99 -16.26 -10.07
N PRO A 212 9.71 -15.86 -10.19
CA PRO A 212 9.08 -14.69 -9.53
C PRO A 212 8.45 -15.02 -8.18
N LEU A 213 8.38 -16.29 -7.78
CA LEU A 213 7.60 -16.77 -6.63
C LEU A 213 8.09 -16.20 -5.30
N GLY A 214 9.41 -16.07 -5.12
CA GLY A 214 9.99 -15.49 -3.91
C GLY A 214 9.55 -14.04 -3.69
N GLY A 215 9.57 -13.23 -4.75
CA GLY A 215 9.10 -11.84 -4.70
C GLY A 215 7.60 -11.74 -4.43
N ILE A 216 6.78 -12.61 -5.06
CA ILE A 216 5.33 -12.66 -4.81
C ILE A 216 5.05 -13.02 -3.34
N ALA A 217 5.74 -14.02 -2.80
CA ALA A 217 5.59 -14.41 -1.39
C ALA A 217 6.01 -13.30 -0.43
N ALA A 218 7.12 -12.62 -0.70
CA ALA A 218 7.59 -11.48 0.07
C ALA A 218 6.60 -10.30 -0.02
N MET A 219 6.03 -10.01 -1.20
CA MET A 219 4.98 -9.02 -1.39
C MET A 219 3.71 -9.36 -0.61
N CYS A 220 3.30 -10.62 -0.57
CA CYS A 220 2.18 -11.07 0.27
C CYS A 220 2.47 -10.81 1.76
N LEU A 221 3.67 -11.12 2.25
CA LEU A 221 4.05 -10.85 3.64
C LEU A 221 4.02 -9.34 3.95
N PHE A 222 4.61 -8.51 3.08
CA PHE A 222 4.58 -7.06 3.21
C PHE A 222 3.14 -6.52 3.23
N CYS A 223 2.28 -6.98 2.31
CA CYS A 223 0.88 -6.59 2.25
C CYS A 223 0.07 -7.06 3.47
N VAL A 224 0.39 -8.19 4.08
CA VAL A 224 -0.20 -8.60 5.37
C VAL A 224 0.17 -7.62 6.47
N VAL A 225 1.47 -7.32 6.61
CA VAL A 225 1.98 -6.43 7.67
C VAL A 225 1.41 -5.02 7.53
N VAL A 226 1.54 -4.42 6.35
CA VAL A 226 1.00 -3.09 6.05
C VAL A 226 -0.53 -3.10 6.08
N GLY A 227 -1.15 -4.19 5.63
CA GLY A 227 -2.59 -4.40 5.66
C GLY A 227 -3.20 -4.34 7.06
N ILE A 228 -2.50 -4.90 8.05
CA ILE A 228 -2.89 -4.81 9.46
C ILE A 228 -2.84 -3.34 9.93
N PHE A 229 -1.75 -2.62 9.65
CA PHE A 229 -1.60 -1.21 10.00
C PHE A 229 -2.73 -0.34 9.40
N LEU A 230 -2.96 -0.45 8.09
CA LEU A 230 -3.97 0.33 7.37
C LEU A 230 -5.39 -0.03 7.83
N THR A 231 -5.66 -1.31 8.10
CA THR A 231 -6.95 -1.71 8.67
C THR A 231 -7.13 -1.18 10.08
N TYR A 232 -6.08 -1.17 10.91
CA TYR A 232 -6.15 -0.63 12.26
C TYR A 232 -6.57 0.84 12.26
N VAL A 233 -5.93 1.69 11.46
CA VAL A 233 -6.30 3.11 11.37
C VAL A 233 -7.71 3.30 10.79
N THR A 234 -8.14 2.42 9.86
CA THR A 234 -9.52 2.41 9.34
C THR A 234 -10.54 2.08 10.44
N VAL A 235 -10.29 1.07 11.26
CA VAL A 235 -11.16 0.71 12.39
C VAL A 235 -11.23 1.85 13.42
N ARG A 236 -10.11 2.48 13.72
CA ARG A 236 -10.03 3.58 14.70
C ARG A 236 -10.74 4.86 14.24
N THR A 237 -10.77 5.12 12.96
CA THR A 237 -11.42 6.32 12.36
C THR A 237 -12.81 6.04 11.83
N GLY A 238 -13.12 4.79 11.48
CA GLY A 238 -14.30 4.41 10.72
C GLY A 238 -14.22 4.82 9.24
N SER A 239 -13.03 5.16 8.72
CA SER A 239 -12.82 5.72 7.39
C SER A 239 -11.62 5.12 6.68
N CYS A 240 -11.80 4.67 5.43
CA CYS A 240 -10.70 4.23 4.57
C CYS A 240 -9.81 5.39 4.08
N LEU A 241 -10.22 6.64 4.27
CA LEU A 241 -9.34 7.79 4.00
C LEU A 241 -8.10 7.78 4.88
N ALA A 242 -8.20 7.30 6.13
CA ALA A 242 -7.02 7.14 6.97
C ALA A 242 -6.05 6.11 6.39
N ALA A 243 -6.57 4.99 5.87
CA ALA A 243 -5.75 4.01 5.16
C ALA A 243 -5.15 4.60 3.87
N ALA A 244 -5.92 5.37 3.09
CA ALA A 244 -5.41 6.00 1.86
C ALA A 244 -4.25 6.98 2.15
N ILE A 245 -4.34 7.78 3.22
CA ILE A 245 -3.24 8.65 3.66
C ILE A 245 -2.03 7.82 4.09
N GLY A 246 -2.24 6.78 4.90
CA GLY A 246 -1.16 5.90 5.35
C GLY A 246 -0.47 5.16 4.21
N HIS A 247 -1.24 4.68 3.26
CA HIS A 247 -0.73 4.05 2.04
C HIS A 247 0.06 5.05 1.19
N GLY A 248 -0.49 6.26 1.00
CA GLY A 248 0.21 7.35 0.31
C GLY A 248 1.52 7.76 0.98
N ALA A 249 1.57 7.72 2.32
CA ALA A 249 2.78 7.97 3.10
C ALA A 249 3.82 6.84 2.92
N ILE A 250 3.37 5.58 2.86
CA ILE A 250 4.26 4.43 2.56
C ILE A 250 4.83 4.61 1.15
N ASN A 251 4.01 4.82 0.13
CA ASN A 251 4.46 4.97 -1.25
C ASN A 251 5.43 6.14 -1.43
N GLY A 252 5.22 7.23 -0.70
CA GLY A 252 6.10 8.39 -0.75
C GLY A 252 7.46 8.19 -0.08
N PHE A 253 7.55 7.32 0.93
CA PHE A 253 8.75 7.21 1.78
C PHE A 253 9.45 5.85 1.69
N VAL A 254 8.87 4.87 0.99
CA VAL A 254 9.35 3.47 0.94
C VAL A 254 10.81 3.33 0.53
N SER A 255 11.28 4.15 -0.41
CA SER A 255 12.65 4.10 -0.95
C SER A 255 13.63 5.06 -0.30
N ALA A 256 13.19 5.90 0.66
CA ALA A 256 14.04 6.95 1.25
C ALA A 256 15.35 6.42 1.88
N ALA A 257 15.31 5.23 2.47
CA ALA A 257 16.49 4.61 3.06
C ALA A 257 17.58 4.22 2.04
N LEU A 258 17.20 3.99 0.77
CA LEU A 258 18.16 3.67 -0.29
C LEU A 258 19.13 4.82 -0.55
N LEU A 259 18.74 6.07 -0.30
CA LEU A 259 19.61 7.23 -0.43
C LEU A 259 20.91 7.07 0.37
N PHE A 260 20.84 6.39 1.49
CA PHE A 260 21.94 6.18 2.44
C PHE A 260 22.59 4.80 2.32
N SER A 261 22.29 4.02 1.27
CA SER A 261 22.87 2.70 1.03
C SER A 261 23.93 2.77 -0.05
N VAL A 262 25.13 2.23 0.22
CA VAL A 262 26.23 2.10 -0.76
C VAL A 262 25.87 1.12 -1.86
N THR A 263 25.22 0.00 -1.50
CA THR A 263 24.96 -1.13 -2.41
C THR A 263 23.56 -1.13 -3.00
N GLY A 264 22.65 -0.26 -2.51
CA GLY A 264 21.21 -0.34 -2.78
C GLY A 264 20.51 -1.41 -1.95
N GLY A 265 21.23 -2.11 -1.07
CA GLY A 265 20.71 -3.14 -0.18
C GLY A 265 20.25 -4.42 -0.89
N ASN A 266 19.55 -5.25 -0.15
CA ASN A 266 18.87 -6.44 -0.66
C ASN A 266 17.36 -6.29 -0.42
N PRO A 267 16.50 -6.33 -1.44
CA PRO A 267 15.08 -6.04 -1.31
C PRO A 267 14.34 -7.00 -0.36
N PHE A 268 14.85 -8.22 -0.13
CA PHE A 268 14.28 -9.15 0.85
C PHE A 268 14.74 -8.89 2.29
N VAL A 269 15.84 -8.13 2.46
CA VAL A 269 16.47 -7.88 3.76
C VAL A 269 16.27 -6.43 4.21
N GLY A 270 16.56 -5.47 3.37
CA GLY A 270 16.48 -4.02 3.62
C GLY A 270 17.44 -3.24 2.75
N PRO A 271 17.58 -1.92 2.94
CA PRO A 271 17.03 -1.08 4.02
C PRO A 271 15.56 -0.67 3.85
N MET A 272 14.94 -0.94 2.69
CA MET A 272 13.52 -0.62 2.46
C MET A 272 12.59 -1.44 3.37
N PRO A 273 11.40 -0.91 3.73
CA PRO A 273 10.43 -1.61 4.58
C PRO A 273 9.80 -2.87 3.94
N VAL A 274 9.99 -3.09 2.65
CA VAL A 274 9.59 -4.34 1.96
C VAL A 274 10.47 -5.54 2.34
N GLY A 275 11.69 -5.28 2.84
CA GLY A 275 12.61 -6.31 3.36
C GLY A 275 12.35 -6.62 4.84
N ILE A 276 12.76 -7.81 5.27
CA ILE A 276 12.43 -8.32 6.62
C ILE A 276 13.07 -7.49 7.76
N ILE A 277 14.30 -7.01 7.59
CA ILE A 277 14.98 -6.17 8.59
C ILE A 277 14.53 -4.72 8.42
N GLY A 278 14.51 -4.18 7.20
CA GLY A 278 14.01 -2.83 6.94
C GLY A 278 12.55 -2.66 7.33
N GLY A 279 11.73 -3.72 7.24
CA GLY A 279 10.33 -3.78 7.66
C GLY A 279 10.10 -4.13 9.12
N SER A 280 11.16 -4.39 9.92
CA SER A 280 11.05 -4.91 11.30
C SER A 280 10.15 -4.06 12.20
N ALA A 281 10.24 -2.73 12.13
CA ALA A 281 9.39 -1.82 12.90
C ALA A 281 7.92 -1.94 12.52
N PHE A 282 7.60 -2.09 11.23
CA PHE A 282 6.23 -2.36 10.77
C PHE A 282 5.73 -3.71 11.28
N ILE A 283 6.56 -4.76 11.25
CA ILE A 283 6.21 -6.10 11.73
C ILE A 283 5.85 -6.04 13.21
N VAL A 284 6.68 -5.40 14.04
CA VAL A 284 6.43 -5.26 15.49
C VAL A 284 5.15 -4.48 15.76
N VAL A 285 4.95 -3.33 15.11
CA VAL A 285 3.75 -2.52 15.30
C VAL A 285 2.50 -3.25 14.79
N ALA A 286 2.56 -3.93 13.64
CA ALA A 286 1.47 -4.74 13.13
C ALA A 286 1.09 -5.87 14.09
N ALA A 287 2.06 -6.53 14.73
CA ALA A 287 1.79 -7.56 15.73
C ALA A 287 1.04 -7.00 16.95
N PHE A 288 1.45 -5.82 17.46
CA PHE A 288 0.73 -5.16 18.55
C PHE A 288 -0.69 -4.72 18.13
N MET A 289 -0.86 -4.17 16.93
CA MET A 289 -2.15 -3.78 16.39
C MET A 289 -3.08 -4.98 16.20
N LEU A 290 -2.57 -6.09 15.65
CA LEU A 290 -3.32 -7.34 15.48
C LEU A 290 -3.76 -7.90 16.83
N ARG A 291 -2.88 -7.88 17.84
CA ARG A 291 -3.20 -8.31 19.20
C ARG A 291 -4.30 -7.43 19.83
N ASP A 292 -4.25 -6.10 19.64
CA ASP A 292 -5.30 -5.18 20.14
C ASP A 292 -6.65 -5.47 19.47
N LEU A 293 -6.67 -5.60 18.14
CA LEU A 293 -7.90 -5.95 17.39
C LEU A 293 -8.49 -7.28 17.86
N HIS A 294 -7.63 -8.31 18.03
CA HIS A 294 -8.07 -9.62 18.52
C HIS A 294 -8.62 -9.57 19.96
N ARG A 295 -8.01 -8.79 20.85
CA ARG A 295 -8.50 -8.58 22.21
C ARG A 295 -9.87 -7.88 22.21
N ARG A 296 -10.04 -6.84 21.37
CA ARG A 296 -11.31 -6.14 21.20
C ARG A 296 -12.40 -7.04 20.65
N GLU A 297 -12.06 -7.90 19.67
CA GLU A 297 -12.99 -8.90 19.15
C GLU A 297 -13.46 -9.85 20.27
N LYS A 298 -12.53 -10.41 21.05
CA LYS A 298 -12.86 -11.30 22.19
C LYS A 298 -13.71 -10.60 23.26
N ALA A 299 -13.47 -9.33 23.49
CA ALA A 299 -14.22 -8.52 24.45
C ALA A 299 -15.56 -7.99 23.90
N GLY A 300 -15.91 -8.28 22.62
CA GLY A 300 -17.11 -7.73 21.98
C GLY A 300 -17.08 -6.20 21.76
N THR A 301 -15.89 -5.59 21.84
CA THR A 301 -15.70 -4.13 21.72
C THR A 301 -15.06 -3.72 20.39
N LEU A 302 -14.87 -4.67 19.48
CA LEU A 302 -14.37 -4.39 18.14
C LEU A 302 -15.48 -3.77 17.28
N ASP A 303 -15.37 -2.47 17.03
CA ASP A 303 -16.30 -1.74 16.17
C ASP A 303 -15.79 -1.72 14.73
N MET A 304 -15.96 -2.87 14.04
CA MET A 304 -15.57 -3.01 12.64
C MET A 304 -16.52 -2.21 11.74
N PRO A 305 -16.02 -1.33 10.84
CA PRO A 305 -16.86 -0.64 9.88
C PRO A 305 -17.61 -1.63 8.98
N LYS A 306 -18.91 -1.38 8.74
CA LYS A 306 -19.74 -2.24 7.90
C LYS A 306 -19.83 -1.64 6.49
N ALA A 307 -19.39 -2.38 5.46
CA ALA A 307 -19.49 -1.98 4.07
C ALA A 307 -20.82 -2.39 3.46
N GLY A 308 -21.59 -1.42 3.00
CA GLY A 308 -22.84 -1.66 2.28
C GLY A 308 -23.86 -2.51 3.06
N LEU A 309 -24.55 -3.38 2.34
CA LEU A 309 -25.48 -4.38 2.90
C LEU A 309 -24.73 -5.68 3.25
N PRO A 310 -25.23 -6.47 4.22
CA PRO A 310 -24.80 -7.85 4.42
C PRO A 310 -24.85 -8.64 3.10
N ASP A 311 -24.01 -9.67 2.97
CA ASP A 311 -23.81 -10.40 1.71
C ASP A 311 -25.04 -11.16 1.21
N ASP A 312 -25.94 -11.49 2.13
CA ASP A 312 -27.20 -12.22 1.96
C ASP A 312 -28.43 -11.30 1.87
N VAL A 313 -28.29 -9.99 2.14
CA VAL A 313 -29.41 -9.03 2.16
C VAL A 313 -29.38 -8.14 0.91
N THR A 314 -30.51 -8.05 0.23
CA THR A 314 -30.72 -7.13 -0.89
C THR A 314 -31.51 -5.88 -0.43
N LYS A 315 -31.51 -4.81 -1.25
CA LYS A 315 -32.40 -3.65 -0.99
C LYS A 315 -33.88 -4.03 -0.97
N ALA A 316 -34.26 -5.05 -1.73
CA ALA A 316 -35.63 -5.55 -1.76
C ALA A 316 -36.01 -6.19 -0.42
N ASP A 317 -35.07 -6.88 0.22
CA ASP A 317 -35.29 -7.49 1.54
C ASP A 317 -35.46 -6.42 2.62
N LEU A 318 -34.67 -5.33 2.57
CA LEU A 318 -34.82 -4.18 3.48
C LEU A 318 -36.13 -3.41 3.26
N ALA A 319 -36.64 -3.36 2.04
CA ALA A 319 -37.94 -2.73 1.76
C ALA A 319 -39.13 -3.53 2.26
N ARG A 320 -38.95 -4.84 2.50
CA ARG A 320 -39.95 -5.75 3.04
C ARG A 320 -39.90 -5.90 4.58
N ALA A 321 -38.81 -5.44 5.22
CA ALA A 321 -38.71 -5.46 6.66
C ALA A 321 -39.77 -4.53 7.28
N PRO A 322 -40.48 -4.95 8.37
CA PRO A 322 -41.37 -4.09 9.07
C PRO A 322 -40.65 -2.82 9.52
N LYS A 323 -41.25 -1.66 9.31
CA LYS A 323 -40.77 -0.40 9.88
C LYS A 323 -41.11 -0.46 11.38
N GLU A 324 -40.08 -0.70 12.23
CA GLU A 324 -40.19 -0.46 13.66
C GLU A 324 -40.40 1.01 13.97
#